data_76aaff7e636900241153d280a70ab8eb
#
_entry.id   76aaff7e636900241153d280a70ab8eb
#
_cell.length_a   1.000
_cell.length_b   1.000
_cell.length_c   1.000
_cell.angle_alpha   90.00
_cell.angle_beta   90.00
_cell.angle_gamma   90.00
#
_symmetry.space_group_name_H-M   'P 1'
#
loop_
_entity.id
_entity.type
_entity.pdbx_description
1 polymer ?
#
loop_
_entity_poly.entity_id
_entity_poly.type
_entity_poly.pdbx_seq_one_letter_code
_entity_poly.pdbx_strand_id
1 'polypeptide(L)'
;MNTASTTGPRPSAHPDPASGPIGVTRLLPPAGNASWPDHQRYFGTVQPIPAAALGDRVRASGLRGRGGAGFPTATKIEAVASAACRLRRAVVVANCCEGDPTARKDLVLIARAPHLVVDGALVAASTVGADRVVFAVHEGSRSGSTLRAALAERGAGTAAATVVEVPHRFVASEASALVRFLNTGDARPLGRLARVWESGVDGRPTLVDNAETLAQLALIARFGDHWFRSVGSPEEPGTALVTVGGAVPRPGVLEIATGTPIRTILAAAGASPAGWALIGGLAGRWVDLAVVASTRFTTADLAAAGAVRGVGSITVLLPGGCLLTETARILHHLADAGARQCGPCMFGLPAIAADMSAVAAGDPMALTRLRRRLPTIDRRGACAHPDGAVAVAASALAALGGPESGHLRQHLSHGGCRAAASAVPLRVVKPTRAGLR
;
A
#
# COMPACT_ATOMS: atom_id res chain seq x y z
N MET A 1 -11.85 32.08 36.20
CA MET A 1 -11.85 32.15 34.75
C MET A 1 -11.74 30.73 34.23
N ASN A 2 -12.89 30.14 33.86
CA ASN A 2 -12.95 28.74 33.33
C ASN A 2 -12.62 28.76 31.84
N THR A 3 -11.47 28.25 31.48
CA THR A 3 -11.16 27.94 30.08
C THR A 3 -11.88 26.63 29.70
N ALA A 4 -13.02 26.74 29.07
CA ALA A 4 -13.70 25.59 28.48
C ALA A 4 -12.85 25.02 27.34
N SER A 5 -12.18 23.90 27.60
CA SER A 5 -11.49 23.09 26.57
C SER A 5 -12.55 22.50 25.65
N THR A 6 -12.71 23.03 24.45
CA THR A 6 -13.56 22.46 23.41
C THR A 6 -12.88 21.23 22.81
N THR A 7 -12.88 20.14 23.54
CA THR A 7 -12.55 18.83 23.01
C THR A 7 -13.71 18.33 22.18
N GLY A 8 -13.60 18.42 20.85
CA GLY A 8 -14.55 17.72 19.95
C GLY A 8 -14.60 16.21 20.28
N PRO A 9 -15.63 15.49 19.86
CA PRO A 9 -15.82 14.10 20.20
C PRO A 9 -14.60 13.29 19.73
N ARG A 10 -13.92 12.64 20.69
CA ARG A 10 -12.85 11.71 20.39
C ARG A 10 -13.44 10.54 19.60
N PRO A 11 -12.82 10.10 18.48
CA PRO A 11 -13.20 8.84 17.85
C PRO A 11 -13.20 7.76 18.94
N SER A 12 -14.25 6.94 19.00
CA SER A 12 -14.43 5.96 20.07
C SER A 12 -13.18 5.10 20.24
N ALA A 13 -12.61 5.12 21.43
CA ALA A 13 -11.40 4.36 21.76
C ALA A 13 -11.69 2.85 21.97
N HIS A 14 -12.97 2.49 22.08
CA HIS A 14 -13.41 1.11 22.33
C HIS A 14 -14.26 0.64 21.14
N PRO A 15 -13.99 -0.58 20.63
CA PRO A 15 -14.89 -1.22 19.67
C PRO A 15 -16.28 -1.38 20.33
N ASP A 16 -17.32 -1.13 19.56
CA ASP A 16 -18.68 -1.51 19.94
C ASP A 16 -18.68 -3.03 20.20
N PRO A 17 -19.14 -3.50 21.35
CA PRO A 17 -19.17 -4.93 21.68
C PRO A 17 -19.95 -5.77 20.67
N ALA A 18 -20.83 -5.17 19.85
CA ALA A 18 -21.55 -5.84 18.78
C ALA A 18 -20.74 -6.02 17.48
N SER A 19 -19.64 -5.28 17.26
CA SER A 19 -18.88 -5.26 15.98
C SER A 19 -17.52 -5.95 16.04
N GLY A 20 -17.02 -6.35 17.21
CA GLY A 20 -15.69 -6.96 17.37
C GLY A 20 -14.54 -6.03 16.93
N PRO A 21 -13.30 -6.57 16.74
CA PRO A 21 -12.11 -5.74 16.44
C PRO A 21 -12.13 -5.02 15.08
N ILE A 22 -13.16 -5.22 14.25
CA ILE A 22 -13.34 -4.53 12.95
C ILE A 22 -14.14 -3.22 13.10
N GLY A 23 -14.78 -2.97 14.22
CA GLY A 23 -15.58 -1.75 14.47
C GLY A 23 -14.76 -0.51 14.87
N VAL A 24 -13.45 -0.51 14.65
CA VAL A 24 -12.59 0.64 14.98
C VAL A 24 -12.62 1.63 13.82
N THR A 25 -13.16 2.82 14.06
CA THR A 25 -13.22 3.91 13.07
C THR A 25 -12.33 5.07 13.51
N ARG A 26 -11.06 5.05 13.12
CA ARG A 26 -10.10 6.12 13.40
C ARG A 26 -9.75 6.94 12.15
N LEU A 27 -9.69 6.27 11.01
CA LEU A 27 -9.32 6.87 9.71
C LEU A 27 -10.54 7.18 8.85
N LEU A 28 -11.55 6.31 8.91
CA LEU A 28 -12.71 6.38 8.03
C LEU A 28 -13.94 6.89 8.79
N PRO A 29 -14.26 8.18 8.70
CA PRO A 29 -15.50 8.70 9.26
C PRO A 29 -16.71 8.08 8.54
N PRO A 30 -17.95 8.19 9.09
CA PRO A 30 -19.16 7.80 8.40
C PRO A 30 -19.24 8.40 6.99
N ALA A 31 -19.88 7.70 6.04
CA ALA A 31 -20.00 8.16 4.66
C ALA A 31 -20.72 9.53 4.60
N GLY A 32 -20.30 10.38 3.66
CA GLY A 32 -20.86 11.72 3.48
C GLY A 32 -20.16 12.84 4.24
N ASN A 33 -19.16 12.56 5.06
CA ASN A 33 -18.51 13.53 5.95
C ASN A 33 -17.10 13.95 5.44
N ALA A 34 -17.01 14.33 4.17
CA ALA A 34 -15.72 14.68 3.55
C ALA A 34 -15.43 16.19 3.49
N SER A 35 -16.36 17.06 3.86
CA SER A 35 -16.18 18.52 3.87
C SER A 35 -15.29 18.99 5.02
N TRP A 36 -14.74 20.21 4.90
CA TRP A 36 -13.93 20.81 5.96
C TRP A 36 -14.70 20.98 7.29
N PRO A 37 -15.97 21.45 7.31
CA PRO A 37 -16.74 21.50 8.55
C PRO A 37 -16.98 20.12 9.18
N ASP A 38 -17.22 19.09 8.37
CA ASP A 38 -17.41 17.73 8.90
C ASP A 38 -16.11 17.15 9.45
N HIS A 39 -15.00 17.41 8.77
CA HIS A 39 -13.68 17.05 9.28
C HIS A 39 -13.38 17.68 10.64
N GLN A 40 -13.66 19.01 10.79
CA GLN A 40 -13.48 19.71 12.05
C GLN A 40 -14.38 19.16 13.16
N ARG A 41 -15.61 18.78 12.82
CA ARG A 41 -16.55 18.17 13.77
C ARG A 41 -16.11 16.78 14.20
N TYR A 42 -15.60 15.95 13.28
CA TYR A 42 -15.25 14.57 13.54
C TYR A 42 -13.84 14.41 14.14
N PHE A 43 -12.85 15.03 13.54
CA PHE A 43 -11.45 14.95 13.95
C PHE A 43 -10.99 16.14 14.79
N GLY A 44 -11.65 17.30 14.67
CA GLY A 44 -11.24 18.61 15.17
C GLY A 44 -10.09 19.22 14.37
N THR A 45 -9.36 20.18 14.95
CA THR A 45 -8.19 20.82 14.35
C THR A 45 -6.91 20.34 15.03
N VAL A 46 -5.85 20.16 14.24
CA VAL A 46 -4.50 19.89 14.76
C VAL A 46 -3.96 21.19 15.37
N GLN A 47 -3.59 21.16 16.64
CA GLN A 47 -2.92 22.28 17.28
C GLN A 47 -1.45 22.32 16.88
N PRO A 48 -0.82 23.49 16.78
CA PRO A 48 0.60 23.62 16.55
C PRO A 48 1.40 22.87 17.62
N ILE A 49 2.32 22.02 17.18
CA ILE A 49 3.20 21.24 18.05
C ILE A 49 4.64 21.53 17.64
N PRO A 50 5.56 21.78 18.57
CA PRO A 50 6.99 21.89 18.24
C PRO A 50 7.48 20.64 17.52
N ALA A 51 8.30 20.81 16.48
CA ALA A 51 8.78 19.71 15.62
C ALA A 51 9.45 18.58 16.41
N ALA A 52 10.27 18.91 17.40
CA ALA A 52 10.93 17.94 18.28
C ALA A 52 9.90 17.10 19.06
N ALA A 53 8.93 17.74 19.70
CA ALA A 53 7.90 17.06 20.47
C ALA A 53 7.02 16.15 19.59
N LEU A 54 6.78 16.53 18.34
CA LEU A 54 6.06 15.71 17.38
C LEU A 54 6.91 14.51 16.94
N GLY A 55 8.20 14.71 16.67
CA GLY A 55 9.15 13.62 16.38
C GLY A 55 9.16 12.56 17.48
N ASP A 56 9.21 12.98 18.74
CA ASP A 56 9.16 12.09 19.91
C ASP A 56 7.84 11.32 20.01
N ARG A 57 6.68 11.99 19.78
CA ARG A 57 5.37 11.30 19.73
C ARG A 57 5.30 10.27 18.62
N VAL A 58 5.83 10.57 17.43
CA VAL A 58 5.83 9.62 16.31
C VAL A 58 6.72 8.42 16.63
N ARG A 59 7.87 8.64 17.24
CA ARG A 59 8.76 7.56 17.69
C ARG A 59 8.08 6.70 18.75
N ALA A 60 7.50 7.30 19.79
CA ALA A 60 6.79 6.59 20.85
C ALA A 60 5.55 5.84 20.33
N SER A 61 4.86 6.37 19.32
CA SER A 61 3.71 5.72 18.71
C SER A 61 4.03 4.38 18.05
N GLY A 62 5.26 4.19 17.55
CA GLY A 62 5.65 3.02 16.78
C GLY A 62 5.04 2.97 15.37
N LEU A 63 4.58 4.10 14.82
CA LEU A 63 3.98 4.15 13.49
C LEU A 63 4.95 3.65 12.42
N ARG A 64 4.48 2.69 11.63
CA ARG A 64 5.17 2.16 10.45
C ARG A 64 4.46 2.60 9.17
N GLY A 65 5.24 2.80 8.11
CA GLY A 65 4.72 3.20 6.79
C GLY A 65 3.67 2.20 6.24
N ARG A 66 2.61 2.72 5.66
CA ARG A 66 1.46 1.98 5.11
C ARG A 66 1.52 1.78 3.59
N GLY A 67 2.61 2.21 2.95
CA GLY A 67 2.81 2.09 1.50
C GLY A 67 3.43 0.77 1.02
N GLY A 68 3.52 -0.26 1.87
CA GLY A 68 3.99 -1.61 1.52
C GLY A 68 5.30 -2.04 2.18
N ALA A 69 6.28 -1.15 2.32
CA ALA A 69 7.59 -1.49 2.90
C ALA A 69 7.61 -1.57 4.44
N GLY A 70 6.61 -1.01 5.13
CA GLY A 70 6.53 -1.06 6.59
C GLY A 70 7.68 -0.37 7.33
N PHE A 71 8.38 0.58 6.71
CA PHE A 71 9.53 1.27 7.31
C PHE A 71 9.09 2.14 8.50
N PRO A 72 9.86 2.25 9.61
CA PRO A 72 9.53 3.10 10.74
C PRO A 72 9.43 4.57 10.31
N THR A 73 8.26 5.20 10.54
CA THR A 73 8.00 6.57 10.07
C THR A 73 8.88 7.60 10.79
N ALA A 74 9.13 7.41 12.08
CA ALA A 74 10.01 8.30 12.86
C ALA A 74 11.42 8.37 12.25
N THR A 75 12.03 7.23 11.94
CA THR A 75 13.37 7.17 11.33
C THR A 75 13.43 7.91 9.99
N LYS A 76 12.37 7.80 9.17
CA LYS A 76 12.30 8.52 7.90
C LYS A 76 12.20 10.03 8.10
N ILE A 77 11.34 10.49 9.02
CA ILE A 77 11.20 11.90 9.40
C ILE A 77 12.52 12.45 9.90
N GLU A 78 13.19 11.76 10.81
CA GLU A 78 14.50 12.15 11.38
C GLU A 78 15.58 12.28 10.30
N ALA A 79 15.66 11.34 9.37
CA ALA A 79 16.63 11.38 8.28
C ALA A 79 16.43 12.62 7.40
N VAL A 80 15.17 12.98 7.06
CA VAL A 80 14.87 14.17 6.27
C VAL A 80 15.12 15.44 7.07
N ALA A 81 14.67 15.51 8.32
CA ALA A 81 14.86 16.68 9.19
C ALA A 81 16.35 16.97 9.42
N SER A 82 17.18 15.93 9.61
CA SER A 82 18.63 16.06 9.78
C SER A 82 19.35 16.53 8.52
N ALA A 83 18.84 16.19 7.33
CA ALA A 83 19.39 16.63 6.05
C ALA A 83 18.95 18.05 5.66
N ALA A 84 17.88 18.58 6.27
CA ALA A 84 17.33 19.89 5.99
C ALA A 84 18.08 21.00 6.78
N CYS A 85 18.18 22.19 6.18
CA CYS A 85 18.69 23.38 6.83
C CYS A 85 18.00 24.66 6.30
N ARG A 86 18.30 25.84 6.86
CA ARG A 86 17.66 27.10 6.43
C ARG A 86 17.80 27.40 4.94
N LEU A 87 18.93 27.07 4.34
CA LEU A 87 19.22 27.29 2.91
C LEU A 87 18.72 26.15 2.01
N ARG A 88 18.43 24.99 2.61
CA ARG A 88 18.00 23.79 1.89
C ARG A 88 16.83 23.13 2.63
N ARG A 89 15.68 23.79 2.59
CA ARG A 89 14.45 23.33 3.23
C ARG A 89 13.94 22.05 2.58
N ALA A 90 13.31 21.21 3.37
CA ALA A 90 12.76 19.95 2.88
C ALA A 90 11.55 20.14 1.95
N VAL A 91 11.17 19.06 1.26
CA VAL A 91 9.91 18.92 0.52
C VAL A 91 9.16 17.71 1.08
N VAL A 92 7.84 17.82 1.21
CA VAL A 92 6.98 16.67 1.51
C VAL A 92 6.23 16.25 0.25
N VAL A 93 6.31 14.97 -0.10
CA VAL A 93 5.52 14.35 -1.16
C VAL A 93 4.54 13.36 -0.51
N ALA A 94 3.28 13.76 -0.48
CA ALA A 94 2.18 12.86 -0.13
C ALA A 94 1.91 11.92 -1.31
N ASN A 95 2.33 10.68 -1.18
CA ASN A 95 2.10 9.64 -2.17
C ASN A 95 0.67 9.13 -2.07
N CYS A 96 -0.22 9.69 -2.88
CA CYS A 96 -1.62 9.35 -3.02
C CYS A 96 -1.88 8.45 -4.24
N CYS A 97 -0.85 7.79 -4.76
CA CYS A 97 -0.92 6.90 -5.91
C CYS A 97 -1.07 5.45 -5.44
N GLU A 98 -2.13 4.79 -5.86
CA GLU A 98 -2.30 3.34 -5.73
C GLU A 98 -2.02 2.67 -7.07
N GLY A 99 -0.76 2.25 -7.28
CA GLY A 99 -0.34 1.58 -8.51
C GLY A 99 -0.78 0.10 -8.58
N ASP A 100 -1.07 -0.52 -7.45
CA ASP A 100 -1.51 -1.92 -7.38
C ASP A 100 -3.04 -1.99 -7.53
N PRO A 101 -3.57 -2.66 -8.59
CA PRO A 101 -5.01 -2.71 -8.85
C PRO A 101 -5.81 -3.51 -7.81
N THR A 102 -5.15 -4.27 -6.94
CA THR A 102 -5.81 -4.99 -5.83
C THR A 102 -6.02 -4.10 -4.60
N ALA A 103 -5.35 -2.95 -4.53
CA ALA A 103 -5.47 -1.99 -3.44
C ALA A 103 -6.44 -0.86 -3.80
N ARG A 104 -7.25 -0.43 -2.85
CA ARG A 104 -8.20 0.69 -2.96
C ARG A 104 -8.26 1.52 -1.67
N LYS A 105 -7.37 1.26 -0.74
CA LYS A 105 -7.41 1.83 0.60
C LYS A 105 -7.18 3.34 0.61
N ASP A 106 -6.20 3.82 -0.17
CA ASP A 106 -5.86 5.24 -0.23
C ASP A 106 -6.92 6.03 -1.02
N LEU A 107 -7.47 5.43 -2.07
CA LEU A 107 -8.60 6.00 -2.82
C LEU A 107 -9.82 6.18 -1.91
N VAL A 108 -10.16 5.18 -1.09
CA VAL A 108 -11.28 5.25 -0.15
C VAL A 108 -10.99 6.26 0.97
N LEU A 109 -9.77 6.26 1.50
CA LEU A 109 -9.36 7.22 2.53
C LEU A 109 -9.48 8.66 2.03
N ILE A 110 -8.95 8.96 0.85
CA ILE A 110 -9.01 10.30 0.26
C ILE A 110 -10.46 10.70 -0.05
N ALA A 111 -11.28 9.77 -0.52
CA ALA A 111 -12.70 10.06 -0.79
C ALA A 111 -13.51 10.37 0.47
N ARG A 112 -13.17 9.78 1.63
CA ARG A 112 -13.92 9.92 2.89
C ARG A 112 -13.30 10.88 3.89
N ALA A 113 -11.98 11.04 3.87
CA ALA A 113 -11.24 11.88 4.82
C ALA A 113 -10.08 12.63 4.14
N PRO A 114 -10.33 13.42 3.06
CA PRO A 114 -9.27 14.12 2.34
C PRO A 114 -8.50 15.09 3.24
N HIS A 115 -9.21 15.81 4.11
CA HIS A 115 -8.60 16.76 5.03
C HIS A 115 -7.68 16.11 6.06
N LEU A 116 -7.92 14.85 6.44
CA LEU A 116 -7.04 14.11 7.34
C LEU A 116 -5.68 13.82 6.67
N VAL A 117 -5.69 13.51 5.38
CA VAL A 117 -4.46 13.34 4.58
C VAL A 117 -3.73 14.68 4.44
N VAL A 118 -4.48 15.77 4.21
CA VAL A 118 -3.92 17.13 4.15
C VAL A 118 -3.29 17.52 5.49
N ASP A 119 -3.98 17.30 6.61
CA ASP A 119 -3.43 17.56 7.95
C ASP A 119 -2.12 16.82 8.17
N GLY A 120 -2.08 15.52 7.81
CA GLY A 120 -0.88 14.71 7.95
C GLY A 120 0.30 15.21 7.12
N ALA A 121 0.04 15.69 5.91
CA ALA A 121 1.08 16.25 5.05
C ALA A 121 1.61 17.59 5.59
N LEU A 122 0.72 18.45 6.12
CA LEU A 122 1.12 19.73 6.76
C LEU A 122 1.87 19.51 8.07
N VAL A 123 1.43 18.54 8.88
CA VAL A 123 2.12 18.10 10.11
C VAL A 123 3.51 17.57 9.77
N ALA A 124 3.63 16.72 8.77
CA ALA A 124 4.92 16.23 8.28
C ALA A 124 5.81 17.37 7.82
N ALA A 125 5.28 18.35 7.06
CA ALA A 125 6.01 19.50 6.57
C ALA A 125 6.56 20.36 7.73
N SER A 126 5.73 20.63 8.74
CA SER A 126 6.17 21.34 9.95
C SER A 126 7.30 20.60 10.67
N THR A 127 7.22 19.26 10.74
CA THR A 127 8.19 18.43 11.47
C THR A 127 9.56 18.40 10.79
N VAL A 128 9.60 18.33 9.45
CA VAL A 128 10.87 18.28 8.70
C VAL A 128 11.35 19.65 8.21
N GLY A 129 10.67 20.74 8.58
CA GLY A 129 11.01 22.10 8.13
C GLY A 129 10.81 22.30 6.63
N ALA A 130 9.81 21.65 6.05
CA ALA A 130 9.47 21.80 4.62
C ALA A 130 8.68 23.10 4.38
N ASP A 131 8.89 23.68 3.20
CA ASP A 131 8.13 24.85 2.70
C ASP A 131 7.29 24.52 1.47
N ARG A 132 7.30 23.25 1.04
CA ARG A 132 6.54 22.77 -0.10
C ARG A 132 5.94 21.40 0.21
N VAL A 133 4.65 21.23 -0.13
CA VAL A 133 3.92 19.96 -0.06
C VAL A 133 3.38 19.62 -1.43
N VAL A 134 3.63 18.40 -1.89
CA VAL A 134 3.12 17.89 -3.17
C VAL A 134 2.25 16.67 -2.92
N PHE A 135 1.00 16.73 -3.31
CA PHE A 135 0.12 15.56 -3.36
C PHE A 135 0.23 14.91 -4.73
N ALA A 136 0.96 13.82 -4.82
CA ALA A 136 1.09 13.07 -6.07
C ALA A 136 -0.09 12.08 -6.21
N VAL A 137 -0.84 12.20 -7.30
CA VAL A 137 -2.01 11.37 -7.62
C VAL A 137 -1.87 10.79 -9.02
N HIS A 138 -2.53 9.67 -9.30
CA HIS A 138 -2.57 9.18 -10.69
C HIS A 138 -3.41 10.08 -11.58
N GLU A 139 -2.93 10.31 -12.79
CA GLU A 139 -3.62 11.06 -13.85
C GLU A 139 -5.06 10.54 -14.04
N GLY A 140 -6.00 11.48 -14.11
CA GLY A 140 -7.43 11.18 -14.26
C GLY A 140 -8.09 10.53 -13.05
N SER A 141 -7.40 10.39 -11.90
CA SER A 141 -8.00 9.83 -10.70
C SER A 141 -8.91 10.83 -9.99
N ARG A 142 -10.01 10.32 -9.37
CA ARG A 142 -10.87 11.15 -8.52
C ARG A 142 -10.14 11.72 -7.30
N SER A 143 -9.07 11.09 -6.84
CA SER A 143 -8.26 11.61 -5.73
C SER A 143 -7.70 13.00 -6.03
N GLY A 144 -7.36 13.29 -7.28
CA GLY A 144 -6.85 14.61 -7.68
C GLY A 144 -7.87 15.72 -7.51
N SER A 145 -9.10 15.54 -8.02
CA SER A 145 -10.18 16.52 -7.86
C SER A 145 -10.59 16.67 -6.39
N THR A 146 -10.69 15.58 -5.64
CA THR A 146 -11.03 15.58 -4.21
C THR A 146 -10.00 16.35 -3.38
N LEU A 147 -8.69 16.12 -3.60
CA LEU A 147 -7.64 16.83 -2.87
C LEU A 147 -7.57 18.31 -3.26
N ARG A 148 -7.77 18.67 -4.54
CA ARG A 148 -7.85 20.08 -4.95
C ARG A 148 -9.01 20.81 -4.28
N ALA A 149 -10.18 20.17 -4.19
CA ALA A 149 -11.35 20.72 -3.49
C ALA A 149 -11.03 20.91 -2.00
N ALA A 150 -10.45 19.90 -1.34
CA ALA A 150 -10.08 19.99 0.07
C ALA A 150 -9.05 21.10 0.36
N LEU A 151 -8.08 21.30 -0.53
CA LEU A 151 -7.14 22.41 -0.42
C LEU A 151 -7.82 23.77 -0.59
N ALA A 152 -8.73 23.89 -1.56
CA ALA A 152 -9.50 25.11 -1.79
C ALA A 152 -10.40 25.48 -0.59
N GLU A 153 -11.09 24.51 0.04
CA GLU A 153 -11.88 24.73 1.25
C GLU A 153 -11.05 25.26 2.44
N ARG A 154 -9.76 24.96 2.48
CA ARG A 154 -8.84 25.39 3.57
C ARG A 154 -8.17 26.73 3.31
N GLY A 155 -8.18 27.20 2.08
CA GLY A 155 -7.68 28.52 1.69
C GLY A 155 -6.21 28.73 1.98
N ALA A 156 -5.84 29.90 2.49
CA ALA A 156 -4.46 30.35 2.71
C ALA A 156 -3.60 29.40 3.57
N GLY A 157 -4.21 28.61 4.45
CA GLY A 157 -3.50 27.63 5.28
C GLY A 157 -2.80 26.50 4.51
N THR A 158 -3.07 26.39 3.20
CA THR A 158 -2.51 25.38 2.32
C THR A 158 -1.78 25.95 1.10
N ALA A 159 -1.42 27.22 1.13
CA ALA A 159 -0.81 27.94 -0.01
C ALA A 159 0.48 27.28 -0.56
N ALA A 160 1.23 26.56 0.29
CA ALA A 160 2.43 25.82 -0.10
C ALA A 160 2.16 24.40 -0.65
N ALA A 161 0.88 24.01 -0.73
CA ALA A 161 0.47 22.67 -1.13
C ALA A 161 -0.06 22.64 -2.58
N THR A 162 0.39 21.67 -3.36
CA THR A 162 -0.01 21.50 -4.76
C THR A 162 -0.40 20.04 -5.03
N VAL A 163 -1.30 19.82 -5.99
CA VAL A 163 -1.66 18.47 -6.48
C VAL A 163 -1.04 18.29 -7.86
N VAL A 164 -0.21 17.25 -7.99
CA VAL A 164 0.46 16.90 -9.24
C VAL A 164 -0.04 15.53 -9.71
N GLU A 165 -0.43 15.46 -10.97
CA GLU A 165 -0.84 14.21 -11.61
C GLU A 165 0.37 13.50 -12.20
N VAL A 166 0.50 12.21 -11.91
CA VAL A 166 1.57 11.34 -12.40
C VAL A 166 0.98 10.23 -13.27
N PRO A 167 1.76 9.68 -14.23
CA PRO A 167 1.25 8.62 -15.10
C PRO A 167 0.70 7.43 -14.31
N HIS A 168 -0.42 6.88 -14.77
CA HIS A 168 -1.06 5.72 -14.14
C HIS A 168 -0.27 4.43 -14.45
N ARG A 169 0.79 4.16 -13.69
CA ARG A 169 1.64 2.97 -13.80
C ARG A 169 1.93 2.38 -12.44
N PHE A 170 2.09 1.05 -12.40
CA PHE A 170 2.44 0.33 -11.17
C PHE A 170 3.70 0.90 -10.50
N VAL A 171 4.78 1.07 -11.26
CA VAL A 171 6.07 1.56 -10.72
C VAL A 171 6.10 3.08 -10.47
N ALA A 172 5.15 3.86 -10.99
CA ALA A 172 5.12 5.32 -10.79
C ALA A 172 4.83 5.71 -9.34
N SER A 173 4.21 4.83 -8.56
CA SER A 173 3.97 5.02 -7.13
C SER A 173 5.17 4.71 -6.23
N GLU A 174 6.30 4.25 -6.78
CA GLU A 174 7.53 4.07 -6.04
C GLU A 174 8.15 5.44 -5.69
N ALA A 175 8.70 5.58 -4.47
CA ALA A 175 9.14 6.88 -3.97
C ALA A 175 10.16 7.60 -4.86
N SER A 176 11.15 6.87 -5.38
CA SER A 176 12.18 7.47 -6.24
C SER A 176 11.66 7.76 -7.66
N ALA A 177 10.65 7.01 -8.13
CA ALA A 177 9.97 7.28 -9.39
C ALA A 177 9.14 8.58 -9.31
N LEU A 178 8.44 8.82 -8.19
CA LEU A 178 7.74 10.07 -7.94
C LEU A 178 8.69 11.27 -7.93
N VAL A 179 9.80 11.16 -7.20
CA VAL A 179 10.82 12.23 -7.17
C VAL A 179 11.39 12.50 -8.55
N ARG A 180 11.72 11.46 -9.30
CA ARG A 180 12.22 11.62 -10.68
C ARG A 180 11.17 12.28 -11.56
N PHE A 181 9.92 11.87 -11.46
CA PHE A 181 8.84 12.48 -12.25
C PHE A 181 8.69 13.98 -11.93
N LEU A 182 8.72 14.34 -10.66
CA LEU A 182 8.61 15.75 -10.23
C LEU A 182 9.79 16.61 -10.74
N ASN A 183 10.97 16.01 -10.94
CA ASN A 183 12.14 16.70 -11.43
C ASN A 183 12.25 16.73 -12.98
N THR A 184 11.75 15.68 -13.66
CA THR A 184 12.09 15.46 -15.08
C THR A 184 10.91 15.05 -15.97
N GLY A 185 9.74 14.79 -15.40
CA GLY A 185 8.59 14.19 -16.10
C GLY A 185 8.71 12.67 -16.35
N ASP A 186 9.81 12.03 -15.95
CA ASP A 186 10.02 10.58 -16.12
C ASP A 186 9.68 9.80 -14.85
N ALA A 187 8.59 9.03 -14.87
CA ALA A 187 8.08 8.26 -13.72
C ALA A 187 8.74 6.87 -13.56
N ARG A 188 10.02 6.74 -13.87
CA ARG A 188 10.80 5.51 -13.64
C ARG A 188 11.65 5.62 -12.37
N PRO A 189 11.82 4.53 -11.59
CA PRO A 189 12.66 4.53 -10.39
C PRO A 189 14.09 5.01 -10.66
N LEU A 190 14.67 5.76 -9.72
CA LEU A 190 16.07 6.23 -9.79
C LEU A 190 17.08 5.11 -9.53
N GLY A 191 16.65 4.05 -8.84
CA GLY A 191 17.50 2.92 -8.45
C GLY A 191 17.57 2.73 -6.94
N ARG A 192 18.10 1.57 -6.50
CA ARG A 192 18.12 1.18 -5.08
C ARG A 192 19.00 2.05 -4.19
N LEU A 193 19.96 2.75 -4.76
CA LEU A 193 20.90 3.60 -4.02
C LEU A 193 20.43 5.06 -3.92
N ALA A 194 19.29 5.40 -4.52
CA ALA A 194 18.75 6.75 -4.45
C ALA A 194 18.33 7.12 -3.04
N ARG A 195 18.96 8.15 -2.49
CA ARG A 195 18.67 8.68 -1.16
C ARG A 195 17.81 9.94 -1.26
N VAL A 196 16.53 9.76 -1.58
CA VAL A 196 15.61 10.89 -1.76
C VAL A 196 15.47 11.74 -0.49
N TRP A 197 15.72 11.18 0.69
CA TRP A 197 15.72 11.91 1.95
C TRP A 197 16.91 12.88 2.09
N GLU A 198 17.98 12.69 1.34
CA GLU A 198 19.12 13.60 1.25
C GLU A 198 19.01 14.54 0.06
N SER A 199 18.64 13.98 -1.11
CA SER A 199 18.59 14.69 -2.39
C SER A 199 17.44 14.17 -3.25
N GLY A 200 16.28 14.79 -3.12
CA GLY A 200 15.03 14.40 -3.79
C GLY A 200 14.54 15.46 -4.78
N VAL A 201 13.34 16.01 -4.54
CA VAL A 201 12.72 17.02 -5.41
C VAL A 201 13.57 18.30 -5.39
N ASP A 202 13.90 18.80 -6.57
CA ASP A 202 14.79 19.95 -6.79
C ASP A 202 16.15 19.82 -6.05
N GLY A 203 16.64 18.59 -5.90
CA GLY A 203 17.86 18.29 -5.14
C GLY A 203 17.73 18.49 -3.63
N ARG A 204 16.55 18.70 -3.09
CA ARG A 204 16.26 19.01 -1.68
C ARG A 204 15.96 17.73 -0.89
N PRO A 205 16.22 17.70 0.43
CA PRO A 205 15.75 16.61 1.29
C PRO A 205 14.24 16.41 1.11
N THR A 206 13.82 15.18 0.83
CA THR A 206 12.41 14.94 0.49
C THR A 206 11.83 13.79 1.30
N LEU A 207 10.75 14.08 2.03
CA LEU A 207 9.95 13.08 2.72
C LEU A 207 8.85 12.61 1.78
N VAL A 208 8.90 11.35 1.37
CA VAL A 208 7.83 10.71 0.59
C VAL A 208 7.07 9.75 1.47
N ASP A 209 5.81 10.04 1.79
CA ASP A 209 4.97 9.15 2.59
C ASP A 209 3.60 8.89 1.96
N ASN A 210 3.08 7.69 2.23
CA ASN A 210 1.78 7.23 1.73
C ASN A 210 0.62 7.97 2.44
N ALA A 211 -0.52 8.14 1.75
CA ALA A 211 -1.69 8.85 2.26
C ALA A 211 -2.19 8.32 3.62
N GLU A 212 -2.25 6.99 3.79
CA GLU A 212 -2.65 6.39 5.08
C GLU A 212 -1.63 6.68 6.19
N THR A 213 -0.33 6.65 5.88
CA THR A 213 0.72 7.01 6.85
C THR A 213 0.57 8.45 7.33
N LEU A 214 0.32 9.38 6.40
CA LEU A 214 0.11 10.80 6.71
C LEU A 214 -1.16 11.00 7.54
N ALA A 215 -2.26 10.33 7.19
CA ALA A 215 -3.49 10.38 7.99
C ALA A 215 -3.28 9.88 9.42
N GLN A 216 -2.53 8.79 9.62
CA GLN A 216 -2.15 8.32 10.95
C GLN A 216 -1.27 9.33 11.69
N LEU A 217 -0.35 9.99 10.99
CA LEU A 217 0.50 11.04 11.57
C LEU A 217 -0.34 12.22 12.09
N ALA A 218 -1.38 12.65 11.36
CA ALA A 218 -2.32 13.67 11.80
C ALA A 218 -3.03 13.27 13.10
N LEU A 219 -3.48 12.02 13.20
CA LEU A 219 -4.13 11.50 14.39
C LEU A 219 -3.16 11.43 15.60
N ILE A 220 -1.91 11.02 15.38
CA ILE A 220 -0.88 11.00 16.42
C ILE A 220 -0.57 12.43 16.90
N ALA A 221 -0.43 13.37 15.98
CA ALA A 221 -0.21 14.79 16.32
C ALA A 221 -1.34 15.32 17.20
N ARG A 222 -2.58 14.94 16.90
CA ARG A 222 -3.77 15.42 17.61
C ARG A 222 -4.02 14.73 18.94
N PHE A 223 -4.00 13.39 18.96
CA PHE A 223 -4.46 12.59 20.10
C PHE A 223 -3.30 11.99 20.93
N GLY A 224 -2.08 12.04 20.42
CA GLY A 224 -0.88 11.50 21.05
C GLY A 224 -0.62 10.04 20.77
N ASP A 225 0.56 9.59 21.16
CA ASP A 225 1.07 8.24 21.00
C ASP A 225 0.33 7.20 21.86
N HIS A 226 -0.02 7.54 23.10
CA HIS A 226 -0.80 6.66 23.97
C HIS A 226 -2.16 6.32 23.37
N TRP A 227 -2.86 7.32 22.83
CA TRP A 227 -4.13 7.09 22.13
C TRP A 227 -3.93 6.21 20.88
N PHE A 228 -2.86 6.46 20.11
CA PHE A 228 -2.55 5.66 18.93
C PHE A 228 -2.32 4.20 19.31
N ARG A 229 -1.56 3.95 20.37
CA ARG A 229 -1.23 2.62 20.87
C ARG A 229 -2.36 1.92 21.64
N SER A 230 -3.45 2.61 21.95
CA SER A 230 -4.58 2.00 22.70
C SER A 230 -5.35 0.96 21.88
N VAL A 231 -5.06 0.80 20.59
CA VAL A 231 -5.55 -0.29 19.72
C VAL A 231 -4.41 -0.89 18.91
N GLY A 232 -4.63 -2.06 18.36
CA GLY A 232 -3.63 -2.79 17.60
C GLY A 232 -2.78 -3.70 18.47
N SER A 233 -1.77 -4.34 17.85
CA SER A 233 -0.82 -5.16 18.61
C SER A 233 0.26 -4.29 19.27
N PRO A 234 0.88 -4.75 20.39
CA PRO A 234 1.97 -4.01 21.01
C PRO A 234 3.14 -3.71 20.05
N GLU A 235 3.43 -4.63 19.14
CA GLU A 235 4.54 -4.56 18.16
C GLU A 235 4.22 -3.70 16.95
N GLU A 236 2.94 -3.66 16.55
CA GLU A 236 2.41 -2.82 15.48
C GLU A 236 1.14 -2.12 15.96
N PRO A 237 1.24 -0.99 16.69
CA PRO A 237 0.09 -0.29 17.21
C PRO A 237 -0.75 0.41 16.13
N GLY A 238 -1.95 0.80 16.54
CA GLY A 238 -2.88 1.57 15.73
C GLY A 238 -3.78 0.72 14.83
N THR A 239 -4.39 1.37 13.85
CA THR A 239 -5.23 0.74 12.84
C THR A 239 -4.53 0.63 11.50
N ALA A 240 -5.12 -0.15 10.60
CA ALA A 240 -4.72 -0.27 9.22
C ALA A 240 -5.93 -0.38 8.31
N LEU A 241 -5.79 0.15 7.09
CA LEU A 241 -6.75 -0.08 6.02
C LEU A 241 -6.37 -1.32 5.23
N VAL A 242 -7.34 -2.21 5.03
CA VAL A 242 -7.17 -3.46 4.28
C VAL A 242 -8.22 -3.54 3.19
N THR A 243 -7.76 -3.71 1.96
CA THR A 243 -8.65 -4.00 0.83
C THR A 243 -8.92 -5.49 0.78
N VAL A 244 -10.17 -5.90 0.85
CA VAL A 244 -10.59 -7.30 0.65
C VAL A 244 -11.35 -7.38 -0.65
N GLY A 245 -10.90 -8.28 -1.52
CA GLY A 245 -11.46 -8.44 -2.87
C GLY A 245 -11.39 -9.88 -3.38
N GLY A 246 -11.68 -10.03 -4.67
CA GLY A 246 -11.79 -11.34 -5.28
C GLY A 246 -13.14 -12.00 -4.99
N ALA A 247 -13.13 -13.31 -4.74
CA ALA A 247 -14.32 -14.09 -4.49
C ALA A 247 -14.88 -13.93 -3.08
N VAL A 248 -15.28 -12.71 -2.73
CA VAL A 248 -15.93 -12.39 -1.46
C VAL A 248 -17.28 -11.73 -1.71
N PRO A 249 -18.31 -12.02 -0.87
CA PRO A 249 -19.64 -11.42 -1.02
C PRO A 249 -19.67 -9.89 -0.90
N ARG A 250 -18.83 -9.32 -0.03
CA ARG A 250 -18.77 -7.88 0.25
C ARG A 250 -17.34 -7.36 0.07
N PRO A 251 -16.88 -7.16 -1.19
CA PRO A 251 -15.57 -6.58 -1.44
C PRO A 251 -15.53 -5.11 -1.02
N GLY A 252 -14.42 -4.67 -0.45
CA GLY A 252 -14.28 -3.28 0.01
C GLY A 252 -13.00 -3.02 0.79
N VAL A 253 -12.98 -1.86 1.43
CA VAL A 253 -11.90 -1.45 2.33
C VAL A 253 -12.41 -1.48 3.77
N LEU A 254 -11.70 -2.18 4.61
CA LEU A 254 -11.98 -2.29 6.04
C LEU A 254 -10.90 -1.57 6.83
N GLU A 255 -11.31 -0.83 7.86
CA GLU A 255 -10.38 -0.37 8.88
C GLU A 255 -10.36 -1.41 9.99
N ILE A 256 -9.17 -1.91 10.31
CA ILE A 256 -8.94 -2.94 11.31
C ILE A 256 -7.94 -2.46 12.37
N ALA A 257 -8.04 -2.94 13.59
CA ALA A 257 -6.92 -2.91 14.52
C ALA A 257 -5.79 -3.81 13.95
N THR A 258 -4.54 -3.36 13.97
CA THR A 258 -3.42 -4.22 13.59
C THR A 258 -3.40 -5.45 14.50
N GLY A 259 -3.07 -6.62 13.94
CA GLY A 259 -3.17 -7.88 14.69
C GLY A 259 -4.54 -8.55 14.64
N THR A 260 -5.54 -7.96 13.97
CA THR A 260 -6.81 -8.67 13.70
C THR A 260 -6.55 -9.96 12.92
N PRO A 261 -7.08 -11.12 13.34
CA PRO A 261 -6.89 -12.37 12.61
C PRO A 261 -7.50 -12.34 11.20
N ILE A 262 -6.85 -13.02 10.23
CA ILE A 262 -7.32 -13.09 8.84
C ILE A 262 -8.76 -13.59 8.75
N ARG A 263 -9.15 -14.62 9.52
CA ARG A 263 -10.54 -15.12 9.56
C ARG A 263 -11.56 -14.04 9.90
N THR A 264 -11.21 -13.13 10.81
CA THR A 264 -12.09 -12.04 11.24
C THR A 264 -12.25 -11.00 10.12
N ILE A 265 -11.16 -10.69 9.40
CA ILE A 265 -11.18 -9.80 8.24
C ILE A 265 -12.06 -10.40 7.12
N LEU A 266 -11.90 -11.68 6.84
CA LEU A 266 -12.69 -12.39 5.84
C LEU A 266 -14.17 -12.47 6.22
N ALA A 267 -14.50 -12.76 7.48
CA ALA A 267 -15.86 -12.80 7.98
C ALA A 267 -16.59 -11.46 7.80
N ALA A 268 -15.89 -10.32 8.00
CA ALA A 268 -16.44 -8.99 7.72
C ALA A 268 -16.74 -8.78 6.23
N ALA A 269 -15.99 -9.42 5.33
CA ALA A 269 -16.28 -9.43 3.90
C ALA A 269 -17.30 -10.52 3.51
N GLY A 270 -17.85 -11.27 4.47
CA GLY A 270 -18.82 -12.34 4.25
C GLY A 270 -18.22 -13.64 3.72
N ALA A 271 -16.91 -13.81 3.82
CA ALA A 271 -16.20 -14.97 3.33
C ALA A 271 -15.73 -15.89 4.47
N SER A 272 -15.67 -17.20 4.21
CA SER A 272 -15.02 -18.18 5.08
C SER A 272 -13.53 -18.27 4.74
N PRO A 273 -12.66 -18.67 5.71
CA PRO A 273 -11.24 -18.86 5.47
C PRO A 273 -10.97 -20.21 4.77
N ALA A 274 -11.40 -20.31 3.51
CA ALA A 274 -11.23 -21.52 2.68
C ALA A 274 -10.66 -21.16 1.32
N GLY A 275 -9.85 -22.07 0.75
CA GLY A 275 -9.20 -21.88 -0.54
C GLY A 275 -7.98 -20.96 -0.48
N TRP A 276 -7.59 -20.44 -1.64
CA TRP A 276 -6.37 -19.65 -1.81
C TRP A 276 -6.65 -18.14 -1.81
N ALA A 277 -5.73 -17.37 -1.27
CA ALA A 277 -5.73 -15.93 -1.43
C ALA A 277 -4.33 -15.39 -1.74
N LEU A 278 -4.29 -14.30 -2.49
CA LEU A 278 -3.12 -13.46 -2.66
C LEU A 278 -3.14 -12.38 -1.60
N ILE A 279 -2.17 -12.38 -0.69
CA ILE A 279 -2.03 -11.36 0.37
C ILE A 279 -0.86 -10.45 0.06
N GLY A 280 -1.08 -9.14 0.12
CA GLY A 280 -0.06 -8.11 -0.05
C GLY A 280 0.00 -7.43 -1.41
N GLY A 281 -0.97 -7.68 -2.28
CA GLY A 281 -1.04 -7.11 -3.63
C GLY A 281 -0.49 -8.04 -4.71
N LEU A 282 -0.33 -7.51 -5.92
CA LEU A 282 0.20 -8.29 -7.06
C LEU A 282 1.64 -8.77 -6.84
N ALA A 283 2.42 -8.06 -6.01
CA ALA A 283 3.74 -8.48 -5.55
C ALA A 283 3.69 -9.27 -4.22
N GLY A 284 2.52 -9.74 -3.83
CA GLY A 284 2.25 -10.47 -2.61
C GLY A 284 2.64 -11.95 -2.65
N ARG A 285 1.94 -12.74 -1.84
CA ARG A 285 2.14 -14.20 -1.71
C ARG A 285 0.81 -14.93 -1.74
N TRP A 286 0.78 -16.05 -2.44
CA TRP A 286 -0.32 -17.00 -2.37
C TRP A 286 -0.23 -17.79 -1.06
N VAL A 287 -1.34 -17.88 -0.36
CA VAL A 287 -1.48 -18.61 0.90
C VAL A 287 -2.77 -19.43 0.92
N ASP A 288 -2.75 -20.54 1.62
CA ASP A 288 -3.96 -21.31 1.95
C ASP A 288 -4.66 -20.63 3.12
N LEU A 289 -5.88 -20.18 2.89
CA LEU A 289 -6.66 -19.45 3.89
C LEU A 289 -7.02 -20.32 5.10
N ALA A 290 -7.17 -21.62 4.95
CA ALA A 290 -7.40 -22.52 6.08
C ALA A 290 -6.19 -22.57 7.02
N VAL A 291 -4.98 -22.55 6.45
CA VAL A 291 -3.72 -22.56 7.22
C VAL A 291 -3.49 -21.22 7.94
N VAL A 292 -3.72 -20.10 7.24
CA VAL A 292 -3.42 -18.76 7.79
C VAL A 292 -4.60 -18.09 8.50
N ALA A 293 -5.72 -18.78 8.69
CA ALA A 293 -6.96 -18.22 9.25
C ALA A 293 -6.77 -17.50 10.60
N SER A 294 -5.95 -18.05 11.48
CA SER A 294 -5.65 -17.51 12.80
C SER A 294 -4.47 -16.53 12.83
N THR A 295 -3.75 -16.39 11.72
CA THR A 295 -2.60 -15.48 11.62
C THR A 295 -3.07 -14.04 11.83
N ARG A 296 -2.39 -13.32 12.73
CA ARG A 296 -2.65 -11.90 12.97
C ARG A 296 -2.16 -11.08 11.78
N PHE A 297 -2.92 -10.06 11.39
CA PHE A 297 -2.55 -9.16 10.30
C PHE A 297 -1.51 -8.12 10.77
N THR A 298 -0.30 -8.62 11.07
CA THR A 298 0.91 -7.84 11.36
C THR A 298 2.00 -8.20 10.35
N THR A 299 3.02 -7.36 10.23
CA THR A 299 4.15 -7.65 9.32
C THR A 299 4.89 -8.93 9.73
N ALA A 300 5.12 -9.12 11.04
CA ALA A 300 5.87 -10.25 11.56
C ALA A 300 5.09 -11.58 11.45
N ASP A 301 3.81 -11.59 11.86
CA ASP A 301 3.01 -12.82 11.83
C ASP A 301 2.72 -13.26 10.39
N LEU A 302 2.44 -12.31 9.48
CA LEU A 302 2.28 -12.61 8.05
C LEU A 302 3.56 -13.17 7.45
N ALA A 303 4.73 -12.60 7.78
CA ALA A 303 6.02 -13.13 7.31
C ALA A 303 6.28 -14.55 7.82
N ALA A 304 6.00 -14.83 9.09
CA ALA A 304 6.11 -16.18 9.67
C ALA A 304 5.16 -17.19 9.00
N ALA A 305 4.02 -16.75 8.51
CA ALA A 305 3.05 -17.56 7.76
C ALA A 305 3.32 -17.61 6.25
N GLY A 306 4.47 -17.14 5.78
CA GLY A 306 4.83 -17.11 4.36
C GLY A 306 4.08 -16.07 3.52
N ALA A 307 3.38 -15.13 4.16
CA ALA A 307 2.68 -14.02 3.53
C ALA A 307 3.46 -12.70 3.67
N VAL A 308 2.94 -11.64 3.09
CA VAL A 308 3.45 -10.28 3.30
C VAL A 308 2.27 -9.33 3.47
N ARG A 309 2.43 -8.28 4.28
CA ARG A 309 1.41 -7.23 4.38
C ARG A 309 1.26 -6.47 3.06
N GLY A 310 2.40 -6.12 2.42
CA GLY A 310 2.44 -5.40 1.16
C GLY A 310 1.56 -4.14 1.19
N VAL A 311 0.77 -3.95 0.13
CA VAL A 311 -0.15 -2.80 -0.01
C VAL A 311 -1.41 -2.91 0.86
N GLY A 312 -1.50 -3.90 1.77
CA GLY A 312 -2.67 -4.08 2.64
C GLY A 312 -3.88 -4.62 1.89
N SER A 313 -3.70 -5.65 1.05
CA SER A 313 -4.82 -6.28 0.34
C SER A 313 -4.86 -7.80 0.56
N ILE A 314 -6.07 -8.35 0.54
CA ILE A 314 -6.40 -9.78 0.55
C ILE A 314 -7.31 -10.03 -0.65
N THR A 315 -6.83 -10.78 -1.65
CA THR A 315 -7.60 -11.12 -2.84
C THR A 315 -7.88 -12.62 -2.86
N VAL A 316 -9.12 -12.99 -2.60
CA VAL A 316 -9.55 -14.40 -2.54
C VAL A 316 -9.73 -14.96 -3.94
N LEU A 317 -9.12 -16.10 -4.21
CA LEU A 317 -9.29 -16.83 -5.48
C LEU A 317 -10.69 -17.43 -5.53
N LEU A 318 -11.29 -17.48 -6.74
CA LEU A 318 -12.57 -18.15 -6.94
C LEU A 318 -12.49 -19.64 -6.55
N PRO A 319 -13.53 -20.20 -5.94
CA PRO A 319 -13.63 -21.66 -5.78
C PRO A 319 -13.47 -22.36 -7.12
N GLY A 320 -12.54 -23.33 -7.20
CA GLY A 320 -12.18 -23.99 -8.45
C GLY A 320 -11.33 -23.14 -9.41
N GLY A 321 -10.88 -21.95 -9.01
CA GLY A 321 -9.95 -21.14 -9.78
C GLY A 321 -8.55 -21.78 -9.88
N CYS A 322 -7.85 -21.52 -10.98
CA CYS A 322 -6.50 -22.01 -11.20
C CYS A 322 -5.43 -21.02 -10.74
N LEU A 323 -4.71 -21.36 -9.71
CA LEU A 323 -3.63 -20.55 -9.15
C LEU A 323 -2.49 -20.32 -10.15
N LEU A 324 -2.15 -21.33 -11.00
CA LEU A 324 -1.13 -21.17 -12.05
C LEU A 324 -1.54 -20.16 -13.11
N THR A 325 -2.77 -20.27 -13.61
CA THR A 325 -3.30 -19.35 -14.63
C THR A 325 -3.38 -17.92 -14.09
N GLU A 326 -3.84 -17.76 -12.85
CA GLU A 326 -3.88 -16.43 -12.22
C GLU A 326 -2.49 -15.84 -12.02
N THR A 327 -1.54 -16.66 -11.58
CA THR A 327 -0.14 -16.21 -11.42
C THR A 327 0.47 -15.82 -12.77
N ALA A 328 0.20 -16.58 -13.84
CA ALA A 328 0.65 -16.22 -15.18
C ALA A 328 0.08 -14.85 -15.62
N ARG A 329 -1.21 -14.59 -15.38
CA ARG A 329 -1.84 -13.28 -15.68
C ARG A 329 -1.20 -12.14 -14.88
N ILE A 330 -0.94 -12.37 -13.59
CA ILE A 330 -0.25 -11.40 -12.72
C ILE A 330 1.14 -11.09 -13.26
N LEU A 331 1.91 -12.12 -13.62
CA LEU A 331 3.26 -11.95 -14.13
C LEU A 331 3.30 -11.21 -15.47
N HIS A 332 2.37 -11.46 -16.38
CA HIS A 332 2.23 -10.68 -17.61
C HIS A 332 1.94 -9.21 -17.31
N HIS A 333 1.00 -8.94 -16.39
CA HIS A 333 0.71 -7.57 -15.98
C HIS A 333 1.95 -6.88 -15.38
N LEU A 334 2.68 -7.55 -14.47
CA LEU A 334 3.89 -6.98 -13.86
C LEU A 334 5.01 -6.76 -14.88
N ALA A 335 5.13 -7.64 -15.89
CA ALA A 335 6.06 -7.45 -17.00
C ALA A 335 5.72 -6.21 -17.83
N ASP A 336 4.43 -6.01 -18.15
CA ASP A 336 3.96 -4.85 -18.91
C ASP A 336 4.03 -3.54 -18.12
N ALA A 337 3.77 -3.60 -16.81
CA ALA A 337 3.80 -2.45 -15.89
C ALA A 337 5.21 -2.05 -15.45
N GLY A 338 6.23 -2.80 -15.82
CA GLY A 338 7.62 -2.56 -15.44
C GLY A 338 8.22 -1.29 -16.06
N ALA A 339 9.25 -0.74 -15.40
CA ALA A 339 9.96 0.45 -15.87
C ALA A 339 10.81 0.21 -17.14
N ARG A 340 11.10 -1.05 -17.45
CA ARG A 340 11.94 -1.48 -18.61
C ARG A 340 13.30 -0.77 -18.68
N GLN A 341 13.95 -0.54 -17.55
CA GLN A 341 15.25 0.14 -17.47
C GLN A 341 16.41 -0.74 -16.99
N CYS A 342 16.17 -2.00 -16.62
CA CYS A 342 17.20 -2.94 -16.19
C CYS A 342 16.95 -4.33 -16.77
N GLY A 343 17.99 -5.18 -16.82
CA GLY A 343 17.90 -6.53 -17.38
C GLY A 343 16.77 -7.40 -16.80
N PRO A 344 16.63 -7.50 -15.46
CA PRO A 344 15.52 -8.18 -14.82
C PRO A 344 14.15 -7.73 -15.34
N CYS A 345 13.94 -6.42 -15.51
CA CYS A 345 12.67 -5.86 -15.97
C CYS A 345 12.44 -6.06 -17.47
N MET A 346 13.49 -5.88 -18.30
CA MET A 346 13.37 -5.96 -19.77
C MET A 346 13.25 -7.40 -20.29
N PHE A 347 14.01 -8.30 -19.70
CA PHE A 347 14.14 -9.68 -20.18
C PHE A 347 13.62 -10.70 -19.17
N GLY A 348 13.87 -10.49 -17.88
CA GLY A 348 13.53 -11.44 -16.82
C GLY A 348 12.02 -11.56 -16.62
N LEU A 349 11.30 -10.45 -16.46
CA LEU A 349 9.85 -10.48 -16.22
C LEU A 349 9.06 -11.09 -17.38
N PRO A 350 9.28 -10.72 -18.65
CA PRO A 350 8.61 -11.39 -19.76
C PRO A 350 8.92 -12.89 -19.82
N ALA A 351 10.16 -13.29 -19.52
CA ALA A 351 10.56 -14.67 -19.57
C ALA A 351 9.89 -15.54 -18.48
N ILE A 352 9.78 -15.05 -17.23
CA ILE A 352 9.07 -15.80 -16.17
C ILE A 352 7.56 -15.81 -16.37
N ALA A 353 6.99 -14.77 -16.98
CA ALA A 353 5.58 -14.74 -17.36
C ALA A 353 5.26 -15.79 -18.43
N ALA A 354 6.10 -15.87 -19.47
CA ALA A 354 5.99 -16.89 -20.52
C ALA A 354 6.18 -18.32 -19.97
N ASP A 355 7.21 -18.54 -19.12
CA ASP A 355 7.43 -19.85 -18.52
C ASP A 355 6.27 -20.25 -17.59
N MET A 356 5.70 -19.34 -16.79
CA MET A 356 4.54 -19.64 -15.94
C MET A 356 3.31 -19.99 -16.79
N SER A 357 3.09 -19.31 -17.92
CA SER A 357 2.02 -19.64 -18.86
C SER A 357 2.21 -21.04 -19.46
N ALA A 358 3.44 -21.40 -19.82
CA ALA A 358 3.76 -22.70 -20.35
C ALA A 358 3.61 -23.82 -19.30
N VAL A 359 3.96 -23.55 -18.02
CA VAL A 359 3.67 -24.46 -16.90
C VAL A 359 2.16 -24.66 -16.74
N ALA A 360 1.38 -23.57 -16.81
CA ALA A 360 -0.08 -23.65 -16.76
C ALA A 360 -0.68 -24.45 -17.94
N ALA A 361 -0.01 -24.46 -19.08
CA ALA A 361 -0.36 -25.27 -20.24
C ALA A 361 0.22 -26.70 -20.22
N GLY A 362 0.90 -27.11 -19.14
CA GLY A 362 1.39 -28.47 -18.93
C GLY A 362 2.82 -28.75 -19.44
N ASP A 363 3.61 -27.73 -19.79
CA ASP A 363 5.02 -27.93 -20.22
C ASP A 363 5.95 -28.18 -19.00
N PRO A 364 6.45 -29.42 -18.81
CA PRO A 364 7.34 -29.73 -17.70
C PRO A 364 8.71 -29.08 -17.84
N MET A 365 9.17 -28.82 -19.06
CA MET A 365 10.45 -28.12 -19.30
C MET A 365 10.35 -26.64 -18.91
N ALA A 366 9.18 -26.03 -19.04
CA ALA A 366 8.95 -24.68 -18.58
C ALA A 366 9.07 -24.57 -17.05
N LEU A 367 8.62 -25.56 -16.30
CA LEU A 367 8.78 -25.59 -14.84
C LEU A 367 10.27 -25.57 -14.45
N THR A 368 11.10 -26.37 -15.13
CA THR A 368 12.54 -26.40 -14.92
C THR A 368 13.20 -25.07 -15.28
N ARG A 369 12.80 -24.47 -16.41
CA ARG A 369 13.30 -23.13 -16.81
C ARG A 369 12.91 -22.06 -15.80
N LEU A 370 11.64 -22.02 -15.38
CA LEU A 370 11.11 -21.06 -14.41
C LEU A 370 11.89 -21.14 -13.10
N ARG A 371 12.01 -22.33 -12.50
CA ARG A 371 12.77 -22.54 -11.25
C ARG A 371 14.21 -22.05 -11.33
N ARG A 372 14.88 -22.24 -12.48
CA ARG A 372 16.24 -21.78 -12.71
C ARG A 372 16.31 -20.25 -12.90
N ARG A 373 15.30 -19.62 -13.49
CA ARG A 373 15.29 -18.18 -13.76
C ARG A 373 14.98 -17.33 -12.54
N LEU A 374 14.08 -17.75 -11.66
CA LEU A 374 13.67 -16.96 -10.51
C LEU A 374 14.85 -16.41 -9.69
N PRO A 375 15.84 -17.23 -9.26
CA PRO A 375 16.99 -16.72 -8.49
C PRO A 375 17.94 -15.83 -9.32
N THR A 376 17.90 -15.88 -10.65
CA THR A 376 18.73 -14.99 -11.48
C THR A 376 18.16 -13.60 -11.65
N ILE A 377 16.89 -13.39 -11.26
CA ILE A 377 16.17 -12.11 -11.34
C ILE A 377 16.11 -11.44 -9.97
N ASP A 378 15.93 -12.25 -8.91
CA ASP A 378 15.74 -11.78 -7.55
C ASP A 378 16.89 -10.87 -7.09
N ARG A 379 16.51 -9.71 -6.51
CA ARG A 379 17.43 -8.68 -5.99
C ARG A 379 18.40 -8.06 -7.01
N ARG A 380 18.24 -8.32 -8.31
CA ARG A 380 19.10 -7.77 -9.36
C ARG A 380 18.47 -6.61 -10.14
N GLY A 381 17.23 -6.26 -9.82
CA GLY A 381 16.54 -5.11 -10.41
C GLY A 381 17.05 -3.78 -9.88
N ALA A 382 16.90 -2.72 -10.67
CA ALA A 382 17.13 -1.34 -10.22
C ALA A 382 16.15 -0.91 -9.11
N CYS A 383 14.99 -1.55 -9.00
CA CYS A 383 14.01 -1.38 -7.92
C CYS A 383 13.47 -2.75 -7.47
N ALA A 384 12.54 -2.75 -6.49
CA ALA A 384 11.95 -3.97 -5.95
C ALA A 384 10.87 -4.62 -6.84
N HIS A 385 10.50 -4.01 -7.97
CA HIS A 385 9.44 -4.54 -8.82
C HIS A 385 9.71 -5.96 -9.36
N PRO A 386 10.92 -6.28 -9.87
CA PRO A 386 11.23 -7.66 -10.27
C PRO A 386 11.19 -8.65 -9.11
N ASP A 387 11.60 -8.23 -7.91
CA ASP A 387 11.59 -9.09 -6.72
C ASP A 387 10.16 -9.49 -6.32
N GLY A 388 9.21 -8.53 -6.44
CA GLY A 388 7.79 -8.81 -6.22
C GLY A 388 7.25 -9.85 -7.19
N ALA A 389 7.60 -9.75 -8.47
CA ALA A 389 7.19 -10.73 -9.49
C ALA A 389 7.80 -12.13 -9.24
N VAL A 390 9.09 -12.18 -8.87
CA VAL A 390 9.73 -13.45 -8.46
C VAL A 390 9.02 -14.06 -7.27
N ALA A 391 8.68 -13.25 -6.32
CA ALA A 391 8.09 -13.68 -5.08
C ALA A 391 6.67 -14.26 -5.25
N VAL A 392 5.81 -13.64 -6.06
CA VAL A 392 4.48 -14.20 -6.36
C VAL A 392 4.59 -15.50 -7.14
N ALA A 393 5.53 -15.60 -8.10
CA ALA A 393 5.79 -16.83 -8.84
C ALA A 393 6.28 -17.96 -7.92
N ALA A 394 7.24 -17.67 -7.05
CA ALA A 394 7.79 -18.64 -6.10
C ALA A 394 6.72 -19.12 -5.11
N SER A 395 5.87 -18.21 -4.59
CA SER A 395 4.78 -18.58 -3.68
C SER A 395 3.73 -19.48 -4.36
N ALA A 396 3.43 -19.22 -5.63
CA ALA A 396 2.52 -20.07 -6.40
C ALA A 396 3.07 -21.50 -6.57
N LEU A 397 4.35 -21.62 -6.90
CA LEU A 397 4.99 -22.94 -7.01
C LEU A 397 5.05 -23.68 -5.67
N ALA A 398 5.30 -22.96 -4.57
CA ALA A 398 5.30 -23.54 -3.23
C ALA A 398 3.90 -24.01 -2.80
N ALA A 399 2.87 -23.22 -3.10
CA ALA A 399 1.48 -23.51 -2.80
C ALA A 399 0.96 -24.78 -3.50
N LEU A 400 1.50 -25.07 -4.69
CA LEU A 400 1.09 -26.22 -5.50
C LEU A 400 1.82 -27.52 -5.17
N GLY A 401 2.86 -27.44 -4.32
CA GLY A 401 3.69 -28.58 -3.95
C GLY A 401 4.65 -29.05 -5.06
N GLY A 402 5.13 -30.29 -4.93
CA GLY A 402 6.03 -30.87 -5.94
C GLY A 402 5.33 -31.26 -7.25
N PRO A 403 6.12 -31.57 -8.31
CA PRO A 403 5.57 -32.02 -9.60
C PRO A 403 4.70 -33.29 -9.48
N GLU A 404 4.87 -34.03 -8.40
CA GLU A 404 4.19 -35.30 -8.14
C GLU A 404 2.89 -35.14 -7.35
N SER A 405 2.56 -33.93 -6.89
CA SER A 405 1.42 -33.68 -6.00
C SER A 405 0.34 -32.78 -6.63
N GLY A 406 -0.91 -33.16 -6.39
CA GLY A 406 -2.09 -32.31 -6.52
C GLY A 406 -2.28 -31.63 -7.88
N HIS A 407 -2.49 -30.33 -7.81
CA HIS A 407 -2.90 -29.50 -8.93
C HIS A 407 -1.80 -29.31 -9.99
N LEU A 408 -0.52 -29.21 -9.58
CA LEU A 408 0.60 -29.10 -10.51
C LEU A 408 0.75 -30.37 -11.36
N ARG A 409 0.62 -31.56 -10.75
CA ARG A 409 0.63 -32.83 -11.50
C ARG A 409 -0.47 -32.87 -12.54
N GLN A 410 -1.68 -32.41 -12.21
CA GLN A 410 -2.79 -32.37 -13.16
C GLN A 410 -2.44 -31.54 -14.40
N HIS A 411 -1.82 -30.35 -14.23
CA HIS A 411 -1.37 -29.53 -15.36
C HIS A 411 -0.32 -30.25 -16.20
N LEU A 412 0.70 -30.83 -15.56
CA LEU A 412 1.81 -31.49 -16.26
C LEU A 412 1.40 -32.77 -16.99
N SER A 413 0.38 -33.50 -16.50
CA SER A 413 -0.06 -34.76 -17.10
C SER A 413 -1.19 -34.61 -18.12
N HIS A 414 -2.00 -33.55 -18.03
CA HIS A 414 -3.21 -33.37 -18.86
C HIS A 414 -3.20 -32.07 -19.69
N GLY A 415 -2.10 -31.32 -19.69
CA GLY A 415 -2.00 -30.06 -20.45
C GLY A 415 -2.85 -28.91 -19.90
N GLY A 416 -3.25 -28.98 -18.63
CA GLY A 416 -4.07 -27.97 -17.96
C GLY A 416 -4.97 -28.54 -16.88
N CYS A 417 -5.77 -27.71 -16.24
CA CYS A 417 -6.82 -28.14 -15.33
C CYS A 417 -8.20 -27.75 -15.86
N ARG A 418 -9.24 -28.43 -15.36
CA ARG A 418 -10.64 -28.10 -15.67
C ARG A 418 -11.16 -26.90 -14.85
N ALA A 419 -10.28 -26.07 -14.33
CA ALA A 419 -10.70 -24.86 -13.64
C ALA A 419 -11.54 -24.00 -14.59
N ALA A 420 -12.68 -23.55 -14.11
CA ALA A 420 -13.53 -22.67 -14.88
C ALA A 420 -12.69 -21.46 -15.35
N ALA A 421 -12.74 -21.21 -16.64
CA ALA A 421 -12.14 -20.04 -17.23
C ALA A 421 -12.77 -18.81 -16.59
N SER A 422 -12.01 -17.99 -15.92
CA SER A 422 -12.33 -16.73 -15.27
C SER A 422 -12.28 -16.80 -13.75
N ALA A 423 -11.26 -16.82 -13.39
CA ALA A 423 -10.58 -16.08 -12.40
C ALA A 423 -11.26 -14.83 -11.96
N VAL A 424 -10.93 -14.54 -10.71
CA VAL A 424 -11.04 -13.23 -10.13
C VAL A 424 -10.69 -12.21 -11.19
N PRO A 425 -11.55 -11.27 -11.50
CA PRO A 425 -11.15 -10.11 -12.25
C PRO A 425 -10.19 -9.31 -11.36
N LEU A 426 -8.92 -9.69 -11.37
CA LEU A 426 -7.89 -8.71 -11.18
C LEU A 426 -8.21 -7.67 -12.24
N ARG A 427 -8.83 -6.57 -11.87
CA ARG A 427 -9.05 -5.43 -12.77
C ARG A 427 -7.68 -4.85 -13.05
N VAL A 428 -6.97 -5.53 -13.93
CA VAL A 428 -5.73 -5.07 -14.50
C VAL A 428 -6.14 -3.89 -15.37
N VAL A 429 -6.03 -2.70 -14.82
CA VAL A 429 -6.12 -1.47 -15.62
C VAL A 429 -4.96 -1.56 -16.61
N LYS A 430 -5.27 -1.77 -17.89
CA LYS A 430 -4.24 -1.75 -18.93
C LYS A 430 -3.55 -0.40 -18.84
N PRO A 431 -2.21 -0.34 -18.72
CA PRO A 431 -1.51 0.92 -18.72
C PRO A 431 -1.85 1.64 -20.03
N THR A 432 -2.36 2.86 -19.94
CA THR A 432 -2.55 3.71 -21.12
C THR A 432 -1.17 3.92 -21.74
N ARG A 433 -1.07 3.75 -23.06
CA ARG A 433 0.19 3.91 -23.83
C ARG A 433 0.75 5.35 -23.80
N ALA A 434 0.04 6.31 -23.25
CA ALA A 434 0.47 7.69 -23.09
C ALA A 434 1.57 7.77 -22.01
N GLY A 435 2.82 8.03 -22.43
CA GLY A 435 3.94 8.29 -21.54
C GLY A 435 5.15 7.35 -21.67
N LEU A 436 5.31 6.65 -22.79
CA LEU A 436 6.56 6.03 -23.21
C LEU A 436 7.26 6.98 -24.22
N ARG A 437 7.63 8.19 -23.81
CA ARG A 437 8.63 8.99 -24.51
C ARG A 437 9.77 9.25 -23.58
#